data_b5c6d63553a834254a6f999625aa42f0
#
_entry.id   b5c6d63553a834254a6f999625aa42f0
#
_cell.length_a   1.000
_cell.length_b   1.000
_cell.length_c   1.000
_cell.angle_alpha   90.00
_cell.angle_beta   90.00
_cell.angle_gamma   90.00
#
_symmetry.space_group_name_H-M   'P 1'
#
loop_
_entity.id
_entity.type
_entity.pdbx_description
1 polymer ?
#
loop_
_entity_poly.entity_id
_entity_poly.type
_entity_poly.pdbx_seq_one_letter_code
_entity_poly.pdbx_strand_id
1 'polypeptide(L)'
;MKYFGISEKVILYIQKFVQYRKRKVFFGTSGHWPELLTVMAKHKTEKYLFPLSEGTSLEIAGQLDQKKIKHTECTMFRTVQAKLDEDTFKNYDMILIFTPVGVQSLLSNFPNFNQGDIRLGCFGDATAKAIEEAGLRVDLKVSGSIAESLGNFIREENSK
;
A
#
# COMPACT_ATOMS: atom_id res chain seq x y z
N MET A 1 -23.94 7.91 12.09
CA MET A 1 -22.92 6.93 11.67
C MET A 1 -21.63 7.24 12.42
N LYS A 2 -20.83 6.23 12.78
CA LYS A 2 -19.49 6.35 13.35
C LYS A 2 -18.46 5.95 12.31
N TYR A 3 -17.28 6.55 12.35
CA TYR A 3 -16.19 6.29 11.39
C TYR A 3 -14.99 5.75 12.15
N PHE A 4 -14.42 4.69 11.64
CA PHE A 4 -13.23 4.04 12.17
C PHE A 4 -12.15 4.02 11.08
N GLY A 5 -11.00 4.58 11.36
CA GLY A 5 -9.91 4.68 10.40
C GLY A 5 -8.59 4.16 10.97
N ILE A 6 -7.73 3.68 10.10
CA ILE A 6 -6.44 3.12 10.51
C ILE A 6 -5.51 4.17 11.14
N SER A 7 -5.68 5.43 10.77
CA SER A 7 -4.89 6.55 11.29
C SER A 7 -5.67 7.85 11.29
N GLU A 8 -5.18 8.83 12.03
CA GLU A 8 -5.73 10.18 12.06
C GLU A 8 -5.74 10.82 10.66
N LYS A 9 -4.71 10.61 9.86
CA LYS A 9 -4.62 11.15 8.49
C LYS A 9 -5.78 10.68 7.61
N VAL A 10 -6.15 9.41 7.70
CA VAL A 10 -7.30 8.83 6.96
C VAL A 10 -8.60 9.49 7.42
N ILE A 11 -8.77 9.67 8.70
CA ILE A 11 -9.97 10.30 9.27
C ILE A 11 -10.07 11.79 8.90
N LEU A 12 -8.97 12.51 8.93
CA LEU A 12 -8.92 13.91 8.47
C LEU A 12 -9.24 14.03 6.97
N TYR A 13 -8.87 13.03 6.17
CA TYR A 13 -9.26 13.01 4.77
C TYR A 13 -10.76 12.79 4.57
N ILE A 14 -11.38 11.90 5.35
CA ILE A 14 -12.81 11.61 5.30
C ILE A 14 -13.66 12.86 5.60
N GLN A 15 -13.19 13.77 6.44
CA GLN A 15 -13.93 15.00 6.76
C GLN A 15 -14.24 15.89 5.54
N LYS A 16 -13.52 15.71 4.43
CA LYS A 16 -13.79 16.40 3.16
C LYS A 16 -15.12 15.99 2.53
N PHE A 17 -15.62 14.80 2.88
CA PHE A 17 -16.78 14.18 2.24
C PHE A 17 -17.96 14.01 3.18
N VAL A 18 -17.73 14.08 4.50
CA VAL A 18 -18.76 13.87 5.51
C VAL A 18 -18.69 14.91 6.61
N GLN A 19 -19.83 15.19 7.27
CA GLN A 19 -19.85 16.05 8.43
C GLN A 19 -19.02 15.46 9.57
N TYR A 20 -17.86 16.03 9.83
CA TYR A 20 -16.96 15.61 10.90
C TYR A 20 -17.54 15.93 12.27
N ARG A 21 -17.59 14.91 13.13
CA ARG A 21 -17.98 15.06 14.56
C ARG A 21 -16.98 14.26 15.39
N LYS A 22 -16.11 14.92 16.15
CA LYS A 22 -15.04 14.31 16.96
C LYS A 22 -15.50 13.09 17.77
N ARG A 23 -16.69 13.16 18.39
CA ARG A 23 -17.28 12.07 19.19
C ARG A 23 -17.74 10.83 18.39
N LYS A 24 -17.72 10.90 17.06
CA LYS A 24 -18.14 9.82 16.15
C LYS A 24 -17.01 9.29 15.29
N VAL A 25 -15.77 9.65 15.60
CA VAL A 25 -14.61 9.33 14.83
C VAL A 25 -13.57 8.67 15.73
N PHE A 26 -13.09 7.51 15.31
CA PHE A 26 -12.18 6.65 16.06
C PHE A 26 -11.04 6.19 15.16
N PHE A 27 -9.82 6.17 15.66
CA PHE A 27 -8.65 5.72 14.90
C PHE A 27 -7.56 5.19 15.83
N GLY A 28 -6.63 4.44 15.24
CA GLY A 28 -5.38 4.06 15.88
C GLY A 28 -4.33 5.17 15.74
N THR A 29 -3.39 5.23 16.64
CA THR A 29 -2.30 6.22 16.65
C THR A 29 -1.10 5.77 15.81
N SER A 30 -0.84 4.46 15.77
CA SER A 30 0.30 3.87 15.05
C SER A 30 0.08 3.70 13.54
N GLY A 31 -1.17 3.80 13.08
CA GLY A 31 -1.52 3.51 11.68
C GLY A 31 -1.56 2.01 11.35
N HIS A 32 -1.45 1.13 12.34
CA HIS A 32 -1.47 -0.32 12.15
C HIS A 32 -2.83 -0.93 12.49
N TRP A 33 -3.20 -1.96 11.74
CA TRP A 33 -4.47 -2.66 11.85
C TRP A 33 -4.77 -3.24 13.25
N PRO A 34 -3.83 -3.88 13.98
CA PRO A 34 -4.11 -4.43 15.31
C PRO A 34 -4.58 -3.40 16.33
N GLU A 35 -4.10 -2.16 16.20
CA GLU A 35 -4.53 -1.08 17.09
C GLU A 35 -5.98 -0.65 16.77
N LEU A 36 -6.32 -0.51 15.49
CA LEU A 36 -7.70 -0.23 15.08
C LEU A 36 -8.66 -1.32 15.56
N LEU A 37 -8.28 -2.60 15.47
CA LEU A 37 -9.06 -3.71 16.02
C LEU A 37 -9.32 -3.56 17.53
N THR A 38 -8.32 -3.09 18.27
CA THR A 38 -8.48 -2.83 19.72
C THR A 38 -9.47 -1.72 20.00
N VAL A 39 -9.45 -0.66 19.17
CA VAL A 39 -10.43 0.44 19.25
C VAL A 39 -11.83 -0.07 18.89
N MET A 40 -11.99 -0.84 17.82
CA MET A 40 -13.26 -1.43 17.38
C MET A 40 -13.84 -2.38 18.43
N ALA A 41 -12.98 -3.14 19.11
CA ALA A 41 -13.42 -4.06 20.17
C ALA A 41 -14.11 -3.37 21.35
N LYS A 42 -13.86 -2.09 21.58
CA LYS A 42 -14.59 -1.27 22.57
C LYS A 42 -16.01 -0.91 22.12
N HIS A 43 -16.34 -1.13 20.86
CA HIS A 43 -17.62 -0.79 20.22
C HIS A 43 -18.30 -2.04 19.60
N LYS A 44 -18.26 -3.18 20.31
CA LYS A 44 -18.76 -4.49 19.81
C LYS A 44 -20.25 -4.52 19.45
N THR A 45 -21.04 -3.58 19.94
CA THR A 45 -22.48 -3.50 19.64
C THR A 45 -22.78 -2.90 18.28
N GLU A 46 -21.79 -2.25 17.66
CA GLU A 46 -21.94 -1.64 16.36
C GLU A 46 -21.88 -2.69 15.24
N LYS A 47 -22.59 -2.41 14.15
CA LYS A 47 -22.41 -3.11 12.87
C LYS A 47 -21.48 -2.30 11.99
N TYR A 48 -20.45 -2.93 11.47
CA TYR A 48 -19.47 -2.28 10.62
C TYR A 48 -19.72 -2.57 9.15
N LEU A 49 -19.68 -1.55 8.31
CA LEU A 49 -19.45 -1.69 6.89
C LEU A 49 -17.95 -1.57 6.66
N PHE A 50 -17.36 -2.58 6.05
CA PHE A 50 -15.93 -2.65 5.78
C PHE A 50 -15.69 -2.53 4.27
N PRO A 51 -15.46 -1.31 3.74
CA PRO A 51 -15.09 -1.11 2.36
C PRO A 51 -13.65 -1.57 2.12
N LEU A 52 -13.43 -2.34 1.08
CA LEU A 52 -12.15 -2.95 0.76
C LEU A 52 -11.91 -3.04 -0.74
N SER A 53 -10.67 -3.33 -1.13
CA SER A 53 -10.34 -3.74 -2.49
C SER A 53 -10.51 -5.24 -2.67
N GLU A 54 -10.77 -5.67 -3.90
CA GLU A 54 -10.79 -7.07 -4.24
C GLU A 54 -9.46 -7.74 -3.86
N GLY A 55 -9.52 -8.91 -3.26
CA GLY A 55 -8.36 -9.70 -2.86
C GLY A 55 -7.71 -9.34 -1.51
N THR A 56 -8.16 -8.27 -0.83
CA THR A 56 -7.55 -7.83 0.44
C THR A 56 -8.22 -8.44 1.69
N SER A 57 -9.33 -9.14 1.53
CA SER A 57 -10.32 -9.36 2.60
C SER A 57 -10.01 -10.47 3.59
N LEU A 58 -9.39 -11.57 3.17
CA LEU A 58 -9.43 -12.83 3.95
C LEU A 58 -8.78 -12.73 5.34
N GLU A 59 -7.62 -12.08 5.45
CA GLU A 59 -6.91 -12.00 6.73
C GLU A 59 -7.61 -11.04 7.71
N ILE A 60 -8.04 -9.90 7.22
CA ILE A 60 -8.68 -8.86 8.05
C ILE A 60 -10.06 -9.30 8.51
N ALA A 61 -10.86 -9.90 7.61
CA ALA A 61 -12.17 -10.48 7.95
C ALA A 61 -12.04 -11.57 9.01
N GLY A 62 -11.09 -12.49 8.87
CA GLY A 62 -10.83 -13.51 9.88
C GLY A 62 -10.49 -12.94 11.25
N GLN A 63 -9.74 -11.84 11.32
CA GLN A 63 -9.43 -11.16 12.58
C GLN A 63 -10.66 -10.47 13.20
N LEU A 64 -11.55 -9.90 12.39
CA LEU A 64 -12.82 -9.34 12.84
C LEU A 64 -13.73 -10.42 13.43
N ASP A 65 -13.83 -11.57 12.77
CA ASP A 65 -14.61 -12.72 13.22
C ASP A 65 -14.08 -13.30 14.53
N GLN A 66 -12.78 -13.48 14.66
CA GLN A 66 -12.14 -13.94 15.90
C GLN A 66 -12.48 -13.03 17.09
N LYS A 67 -12.58 -11.72 16.86
CA LYS A 67 -12.97 -10.76 17.89
C LYS A 67 -14.48 -10.58 18.02
N LYS A 68 -15.29 -11.36 17.29
CA LYS A 68 -16.76 -11.30 17.26
C LYS A 68 -17.29 -9.89 16.95
N ILE A 69 -16.62 -9.20 16.02
CA ILE A 69 -17.02 -7.87 15.53
C ILE A 69 -17.95 -8.08 14.34
N LYS A 70 -19.21 -7.69 14.47
CA LYS A 70 -20.21 -7.81 13.39
C LYS A 70 -19.84 -6.87 12.25
N HIS A 71 -19.55 -7.43 11.09
CA HIS A 71 -19.18 -6.65 9.91
C HIS A 71 -19.87 -7.16 8.65
N THR A 72 -19.90 -6.32 7.64
CA THR A 72 -20.29 -6.64 6.27
C THR A 72 -19.19 -6.09 5.35
N GLU A 73 -18.60 -6.95 4.56
CA GLU A 73 -17.61 -6.55 3.57
C GLU A 73 -18.30 -5.91 2.35
N CYS A 74 -17.66 -4.91 1.79
CA CYS A 74 -18.12 -4.24 0.59
C CYS A 74 -16.91 -3.99 -0.34
N THR A 75 -16.77 -4.80 -1.36
CA THR A 75 -15.74 -4.58 -2.38
C THR A 75 -16.08 -3.34 -3.19
N MET A 76 -15.26 -2.30 -3.05
CA MET A 76 -15.47 -0.99 -3.65
C MET A 76 -14.67 -0.81 -4.94
N PHE A 77 -13.52 -1.45 -5.06
CA PHE A 77 -12.64 -1.35 -6.22
C PHE A 77 -11.76 -2.58 -6.37
N ARG A 78 -11.19 -2.72 -7.55
CA ARG A 78 -10.13 -3.69 -7.83
C ARG A 78 -8.95 -2.98 -8.49
N THR A 79 -7.76 -3.45 -8.19
CA THR A 79 -6.56 -3.02 -8.90
C THR A 79 -6.38 -3.90 -10.13
N VAL A 80 -6.31 -3.29 -11.29
CA VAL A 80 -6.07 -3.99 -12.56
C VAL A 80 -4.73 -3.55 -13.14
N GLN A 81 -4.03 -4.48 -13.77
CA GLN A 81 -2.78 -4.19 -14.46
C GLN A 81 -3.10 -3.44 -15.76
N ALA A 82 -2.45 -2.31 -15.96
CA ALA A 82 -2.47 -1.63 -17.25
C ALA A 82 -1.54 -2.37 -18.23
N LYS A 83 -1.92 -2.41 -19.49
CA LYS A 83 -0.99 -2.83 -20.55
C LYS A 83 -0.01 -1.69 -20.84
N LEU A 84 1.27 -2.03 -20.88
CA LEU A 84 2.35 -1.10 -21.19
C LEU A 84 3.00 -1.52 -22.50
N ASP A 85 3.42 -0.54 -23.29
CA ASP A 85 4.14 -0.80 -24.53
C ASP A 85 5.60 -1.18 -24.25
N GLU A 86 6.21 -1.98 -25.12
CA GLU A 86 7.60 -2.42 -24.98
C GLU A 86 8.59 -1.24 -24.94
N ASP A 87 8.24 -0.13 -25.57
CA ASP A 87 9.04 1.07 -25.59
C ASP A 87 8.95 1.93 -24.31
N THR A 88 8.08 1.55 -23.39
CA THR A 88 7.80 2.34 -22.16
C THR A 88 9.07 2.60 -21.34
N PHE A 89 10.02 1.65 -21.30
CA PHE A 89 11.24 1.77 -20.47
C PHE A 89 12.45 2.34 -21.19
N LYS A 90 12.42 2.45 -22.51
CA LYS A 90 13.62 2.83 -23.32
C LYS A 90 14.20 4.20 -22.96
N ASN A 91 13.39 5.07 -22.34
CA ASN A 91 13.76 6.43 -22.00
C ASN A 91 13.89 6.67 -20.51
N TYR A 92 13.91 5.61 -19.69
CA TYR A 92 13.98 5.75 -18.25
C TYR A 92 15.20 5.02 -17.67
N ASP A 93 15.92 5.70 -16.80
CA ASP A 93 17.08 5.16 -16.10
C ASP A 93 16.68 4.42 -14.82
N MET A 94 15.46 4.69 -14.30
CA MET A 94 15.00 4.12 -13.06
C MET A 94 13.50 3.83 -13.08
N ILE A 95 13.11 2.72 -12.45
CA ILE A 95 11.72 2.34 -12.17
C ILE A 95 11.51 2.30 -10.65
N LEU A 96 10.50 3.00 -10.16
CA LEU A 96 10.10 2.96 -8.74
C LEU A 96 8.87 2.08 -8.56
N ILE A 97 9.00 1.04 -7.74
CA ILE A 97 7.94 0.07 -7.46
C ILE A 97 7.43 0.27 -6.05
N PHE A 98 6.15 0.55 -5.91
CA PHE A 98 5.51 0.89 -4.63
C PHE A 98 4.98 -0.31 -3.85
N THR A 99 4.67 -1.41 -4.53
CA THR A 99 4.06 -2.60 -3.92
C THR A 99 4.52 -3.87 -4.61
N PRO A 100 4.43 -5.06 -3.95
CA PRO A 100 4.70 -6.34 -4.58
C PRO A 100 3.85 -6.60 -5.84
N VAL A 101 2.61 -6.09 -5.88
CA VAL A 101 1.75 -6.17 -7.08
C VAL A 101 2.36 -5.43 -8.27
N GLY A 102 3.10 -4.34 -8.03
CA GLY A 102 3.84 -3.62 -9.06
C GLY A 102 4.93 -4.48 -9.72
N VAL A 103 5.62 -5.32 -8.94
CA VAL A 103 6.59 -6.29 -9.48
C VAL A 103 5.91 -7.31 -10.39
N GLN A 104 4.78 -7.86 -9.94
CA GLN A 104 3.97 -8.78 -10.75
C GLN A 104 3.47 -8.12 -12.04
N SER A 105 3.05 -6.86 -11.96
CA SER A 105 2.62 -6.09 -13.12
C SER A 105 3.75 -5.87 -14.13
N LEU A 106 4.96 -5.55 -13.66
CA LEU A 106 6.14 -5.42 -14.49
C LEU A 106 6.41 -6.71 -15.25
N LEU A 107 6.50 -7.85 -14.55
CA LEU A 107 6.81 -9.15 -15.15
C LEU A 107 5.68 -9.68 -16.06
N SER A 108 4.43 -9.35 -15.74
CA SER A 108 3.30 -9.75 -16.60
C SER A 108 3.26 -8.97 -17.91
N ASN A 109 3.63 -7.68 -17.88
CA ASN A 109 3.73 -6.88 -19.09
C ASN A 109 4.99 -7.22 -19.91
N PHE A 110 6.08 -7.56 -19.23
CA PHE A 110 7.40 -7.83 -19.83
C PHE A 110 7.97 -9.15 -19.29
N PRO A 111 7.48 -10.31 -19.80
CA PRO A 111 7.93 -11.64 -19.32
C PRO A 111 9.43 -11.87 -19.46
N ASN A 112 10.06 -11.21 -20.44
CA ASN A 112 11.50 -11.28 -20.71
C ASN A 112 12.22 -10.02 -20.20
N PHE A 113 11.69 -9.33 -19.18
CA PHE A 113 12.30 -8.13 -18.63
C PHE A 113 13.73 -8.43 -18.18
N ASN A 114 14.67 -7.76 -18.80
CA ASN A 114 16.07 -7.75 -18.39
C ASN A 114 16.39 -6.38 -17.80
N GLN A 115 16.74 -6.37 -16.52
CA GLN A 115 17.00 -5.12 -15.79
C GLN A 115 18.18 -4.34 -16.41
N GLY A 116 19.27 -5.04 -16.80
CA GLY A 116 20.47 -4.39 -17.35
C GLY A 116 20.94 -3.25 -16.45
N ASP A 117 21.06 -2.06 -17.05
CA ASP A 117 21.47 -0.82 -16.36
C ASP A 117 20.33 -0.05 -15.72
N ILE A 118 19.07 -0.48 -15.94
CA ILE A 118 17.90 0.16 -15.31
C ILE A 118 17.96 -0.02 -13.80
N ARG A 119 17.86 1.07 -13.06
CA ARG A 119 17.82 1.03 -11.59
C ARG A 119 16.40 0.70 -11.11
N LEU A 120 16.28 -0.20 -10.12
CA LEU A 120 15.01 -0.48 -9.45
C LEU A 120 15.00 0.09 -8.03
N GLY A 121 14.09 1.03 -7.81
CA GLY A 121 13.80 1.54 -6.48
C GLY A 121 12.50 0.97 -5.93
N CYS A 122 12.43 0.73 -4.61
CA CYS A 122 11.25 0.16 -3.98
C CYS A 122 10.90 0.80 -2.64
N PHE A 123 9.66 0.56 -2.21
CA PHE A 123 9.12 0.96 -0.92
C PHE A 123 8.88 -0.25 -0.02
N GLY A 124 9.52 -0.25 1.14
CA GLY A 124 9.32 -1.26 2.17
C GLY A 124 9.92 -2.63 1.85
N ASP A 125 10.04 -3.45 2.89
CA ASP A 125 10.69 -4.75 2.83
C ASP A 125 9.95 -5.76 1.93
N ALA A 126 8.62 -5.76 1.97
CA ALA A 126 7.81 -6.68 1.17
C ALA A 126 8.02 -6.49 -0.33
N THR A 127 8.17 -5.23 -0.80
CA THR A 127 8.42 -4.93 -2.20
C THR A 127 9.84 -5.28 -2.60
N ALA A 128 10.83 -4.98 -1.75
CA ALA A 128 12.22 -5.37 -1.96
C ALA A 128 12.34 -6.88 -2.13
N LYS A 129 11.76 -7.64 -1.21
CA LYS A 129 11.73 -9.11 -1.25
C LYS A 129 11.09 -9.64 -2.54
N ALA A 130 9.98 -9.05 -2.99
CA ALA A 130 9.32 -9.47 -4.23
C ALA A 130 10.20 -9.20 -5.47
N ILE A 131 10.99 -8.12 -5.49
CA ILE A 131 11.96 -7.84 -6.56
C ILE A 131 13.07 -8.88 -6.56
N GLU A 132 13.64 -9.20 -5.38
CA GLU A 132 14.70 -10.19 -5.23
C GLU A 132 14.22 -11.61 -5.58
N GLU A 133 13.01 -12.00 -5.16
CA GLU A 133 12.39 -13.28 -5.50
C GLU A 133 12.12 -13.41 -7.03
N ALA A 134 11.96 -12.30 -7.71
CA ALA A 134 11.85 -12.24 -9.15
C ALA A 134 13.24 -12.32 -9.88
N GLY A 135 14.34 -12.46 -9.15
CA GLY A 135 15.68 -12.50 -9.68
C GLY A 135 16.21 -11.13 -10.14
N LEU A 136 15.59 -10.04 -9.70
CA LEU A 136 15.96 -8.67 -10.03
C LEU A 136 16.74 -8.02 -8.89
N ARG A 137 17.53 -7.00 -9.22
CA ARG A 137 18.39 -6.27 -8.28
C ARG A 137 17.61 -5.08 -7.69
N VAL A 138 17.67 -4.90 -6.39
CA VAL A 138 17.19 -3.68 -5.70
C VAL A 138 18.33 -2.68 -5.62
N ASP A 139 18.23 -1.56 -6.33
CA ASP A 139 19.25 -0.50 -6.36
C ASP A 139 18.98 0.58 -5.32
N LEU A 140 17.69 0.85 -5.03
CA LEU A 140 17.28 1.83 -4.02
C LEU A 140 16.13 1.29 -3.18
N LYS A 141 16.30 1.26 -1.86
CA LYS A 141 15.22 1.06 -0.91
C LYS A 141 14.88 2.40 -0.27
N VAL A 142 13.70 2.94 -0.62
CA VAL A 142 13.25 4.24 -0.10
C VAL A 142 12.94 4.12 1.39
N SER A 143 13.56 5.00 2.17
CA SER A 143 13.29 5.18 3.60
C SER A 143 12.88 6.63 3.86
N GLY A 144 11.70 6.83 4.44
CA GLY A 144 11.19 8.17 4.73
C GLY A 144 10.65 8.91 3.50
N SER A 145 11.23 10.04 3.16
CA SER A 145 10.81 10.87 2.03
C SER A 145 11.35 10.33 0.70
N ILE A 146 10.46 10.21 -0.31
CA ILE A 146 10.85 9.82 -1.69
C ILE A 146 11.87 10.81 -2.25
N ALA A 147 11.59 12.09 -2.13
CA ALA A 147 12.44 13.14 -2.70
C ALA A 147 13.86 13.13 -2.10
N GLU A 148 13.96 12.88 -0.80
CA GLU A 148 15.25 12.80 -0.11
C GLU A 148 16.02 11.55 -0.51
N SER A 149 15.38 10.37 -0.49
CA SER A 149 15.99 9.11 -0.86
C SER A 149 16.49 9.12 -2.30
N LEU A 150 15.68 9.62 -3.26
CA LEU A 150 16.07 9.76 -4.65
C LEU A 150 17.20 10.79 -4.82
N GLY A 151 17.10 11.94 -4.15
CA GLY A 151 18.11 12.98 -4.26
C GLY A 151 19.48 12.53 -3.75
N ASN A 152 19.52 11.72 -2.69
CA ASN A 152 20.75 11.13 -2.18
C ASN A 152 21.32 10.10 -3.16
N PHE A 153 20.47 9.18 -3.64
CA PHE A 153 20.86 8.16 -4.61
C PHE A 153 21.46 8.77 -5.89
N ILE A 154 20.79 9.78 -6.47
CA ILE A 154 21.29 10.46 -7.68
C ILE A 154 22.64 11.14 -7.43
N ARG A 155 22.83 11.77 -6.26
CA ARG A 155 24.11 12.40 -5.89
C ARG A 155 25.23 11.37 -5.77
N GLU A 156 24.96 10.23 -5.14
CA GLU A 156 25.93 9.13 -4.99
C GLU A 156 26.31 8.53 -6.34
N GLU A 157 25.36 8.31 -7.24
CA GLU A 157 25.62 7.78 -8.58
C GLU A 157 26.42 8.77 -9.44
N ASN A 158 26.15 10.07 -9.36
CA ASN A 158 26.89 11.08 -10.11
C ASN A 158 28.30 11.37 -9.54
N SER A 159 28.64 10.81 -8.39
CA SER A 159 29.95 10.97 -7.74
C SER A 159 30.92 9.83 -8.05
N LYS A 160 30.46 8.77 -8.73
CA LYS A 160 31.24 7.63 -9.20
C LYS A 160 31.84 7.89 -10.55
#